data_68ad0e8aa0715bba8a977d955239a209
#
_entry.id   68ad0e8aa0715bba8a977d955239a209
#
_cell.length_a   1.000
_cell.length_b   1.000
_cell.length_c   1.000
_cell.angle_alpha   90.00
_cell.angle_beta   90.00
_cell.angle_gamma   90.00
#
_symmetry.space_group_name_H-M   'P 1'
#
loop_
_entity.id
_entity.type
_entity.pdbx_description
1 polymer ?
#
loop_
_entity_poly.entity_id
_entity_poly.type
_entity_poly.pdbx_seq_one_letter_code
_entity_poly.pdbx_strand_id
1 'polypeptide(L)'
;MNKPHIIVCLKVVPRPEEVRVDPKTNTLDRANARNVINPPDMNALEMALALGARSGGRVSILSMGPPFAKDFLLLALAMGADAAYLLSDRAFGGADTLATSYVLAEGIKKIGNFDLILCGEESSDGATAQVPPGIAEWLDIAQITYAADLEFSQDCAAVIAKREIRGGYQRVEARLAAVVSVKVGANEPRFFDFEKLASLPSDSVTIWSAKDIACDPALIGLAGSPTV
;
A
#
# COMPACT_ATOMS: atom_id res chain seq x y z
N MET A 1 -19.52 -14.50 -12.29
CA MET A 1 -18.41 -14.43 -11.32
C MET A 1 -18.35 -13.03 -10.76
N ASN A 2 -18.20 -12.86 -9.43
CA ASN A 2 -17.97 -11.55 -8.87
C ASN A 2 -16.62 -11.03 -9.37
N LYS A 3 -16.60 -9.75 -9.79
CA LYS A 3 -15.37 -9.07 -10.18
C LYS A 3 -14.57 -8.73 -8.92
N PRO A 4 -13.32 -9.22 -8.75
CA PRO A 4 -12.58 -9.00 -7.53
C PRO A 4 -12.25 -7.51 -7.32
N HIS A 5 -12.24 -7.09 -6.07
CA HIS A 5 -11.78 -5.77 -5.66
C HIS A 5 -10.41 -5.87 -4.98
N ILE A 6 -9.42 -5.26 -5.60
CA ILE A 6 -8.03 -5.22 -5.11
C ILE A 6 -7.78 -3.85 -4.50
N ILE A 7 -7.30 -3.82 -3.27
CA ILE A 7 -6.83 -2.58 -2.62
C ILE A 7 -5.31 -2.60 -2.59
N VAL A 8 -4.67 -1.53 -3.04
CA VAL A 8 -3.21 -1.37 -2.97
C VAL A 8 -2.87 -0.31 -1.94
N CYS A 9 -2.10 -0.68 -0.93
CA CYS A 9 -1.54 0.27 0.02
C CYS A 9 -0.26 0.88 -0.56
N LEU A 10 -0.22 2.20 -0.72
CA LEU A 10 0.94 2.94 -1.20
C LEU A 10 1.48 3.85 -0.11
N LYS A 11 2.80 3.95 -0.02
CA LYS A 11 3.48 4.93 0.84
C LYS A 11 4.26 5.93 -0.01
N VAL A 12 4.17 7.19 0.36
CA VAL A 12 5.06 8.23 -0.17
C VAL A 12 6.29 8.31 0.73
N VAL A 13 7.47 8.17 0.15
CA VAL A 13 8.75 8.13 0.87
C VAL A 13 9.73 9.14 0.27
N PRO A 14 10.72 9.62 1.03
CA PRO A 14 11.85 10.34 0.45
C PRO A 14 12.57 9.44 -0.54
N ARG A 15 13.03 10.01 -1.66
CA ARG A 15 13.77 9.27 -2.68
C ARG A 15 15.05 8.68 -2.09
N PRO A 16 15.23 7.36 -2.08
CA PRO A 16 16.33 6.71 -1.33
C PRO A 16 17.72 7.22 -1.72
N GLU A 17 17.95 7.51 -3.01
CA GLU A 17 19.24 7.97 -3.53
C GLU A 17 19.57 9.42 -3.13
N GLU A 18 18.58 10.18 -2.67
CA GLU A 18 18.72 11.59 -2.26
C GLU A 18 18.80 11.77 -0.74
N VAL A 19 18.50 10.72 0.03
CA VAL A 19 18.59 10.74 1.51
C VAL A 19 20.07 10.74 1.91
N ARG A 20 20.47 11.73 2.72
CA ARG A 20 21.83 11.88 3.23
C ARG A 20 21.85 11.73 4.75
N VAL A 21 22.98 11.30 5.28
CA VAL A 21 23.22 11.34 6.73
C VAL A 21 23.71 12.72 7.08
N ASP A 22 23.03 13.40 8.01
CA ASP A 22 23.55 14.64 8.59
C ASP A 22 24.77 14.33 9.44
N PRO A 23 25.97 14.84 9.08
CA PRO A 23 27.21 14.51 9.78
C PRO A 23 27.27 15.06 11.22
N LYS A 24 26.39 15.99 11.59
CA LYS A 24 26.34 16.58 12.93
C LYS A 24 25.45 15.77 13.89
N THR A 25 24.32 15.31 13.40
CA THR A 25 23.31 14.61 14.21
C THR A 25 23.34 13.10 14.05
N ASN A 26 24.06 12.62 13.04
CA ASN A 26 24.08 11.21 12.61
C ASN A 26 22.68 10.63 12.30
N THR A 27 21.74 11.51 11.90
CA THR A 27 20.39 11.17 11.50
C THR A 27 20.21 11.35 9.99
N LEU A 28 19.20 10.68 9.42
CA LEU A 28 18.86 10.82 8.00
C LEU A 28 18.23 12.20 7.74
N ASP A 29 18.91 13.02 6.91
CA ASP A 29 18.30 14.25 6.35
C ASP A 29 17.31 13.88 5.25
N ARG A 30 16.04 13.91 5.60
CA ARG A 30 14.91 13.66 4.70
C ARG A 30 14.31 14.96 4.15
N ALA A 31 14.66 16.10 4.71
CA ALA A 31 14.00 17.38 4.40
C ALA A 31 14.31 17.88 2.99
N ASN A 32 15.48 17.53 2.46
CA ASN A 32 15.96 17.97 1.16
C ASN A 32 15.76 16.91 0.04
N ALA A 33 15.30 15.71 0.37
CA ALA A 33 15.04 14.67 -0.61
C ALA A 33 13.66 14.89 -1.26
N ARG A 34 13.58 14.69 -2.57
CA ARG A 34 12.28 14.65 -3.27
C ARG A 34 11.49 13.43 -2.82
N ASN A 35 10.18 13.57 -2.78
CA ASN A 35 9.29 12.45 -2.47
C ASN A 35 9.00 11.61 -3.73
N VAL A 36 8.80 10.31 -3.52
CA VAL A 36 8.39 9.34 -4.54
C VAL A 36 7.40 8.35 -3.94
N ILE A 37 6.64 7.65 -4.77
CA ILE A 37 5.95 6.44 -4.32
C ILE A 37 7.02 5.39 -3.99
N ASN A 38 6.88 4.70 -2.88
CA ASN A 38 7.78 3.64 -2.46
C ASN A 38 7.99 2.60 -3.59
N PRO A 39 9.22 2.30 -4.01
CA PRO A 39 9.45 1.43 -5.17
C PRO A 39 8.78 0.05 -5.07
N PRO A 40 8.81 -0.70 -3.95
CA PRO A 40 8.06 -1.94 -3.82
C PRO A 40 6.54 -1.77 -3.98
N ASP A 41 5.97 -0.62 -3.55
CA ASP A 41 4.54 -0.36 -3.71
C ASP A 41 4.17 -0.11 -5.18
N MET A 42 5.10 0.43 -5.99
CA MET A 42 4.91 0.54 -7.44
C MET A 42 4.79 -0.84 -8.10
N ASN A 43 5.58 -1.83 -7.64
CA ASN A 43 5.45 -3.21 -8.10
C ASN A 43 4.11 -3.83 -7.65
N ALA A 44 3.66 -3.53 -6.44
CA ALA A 44 2.35 -3.96 -5.95
C ALA A 44 1.20 -3.35 -6.78
N LEU A 45 1.29 -2.06 -7.14
CA LEU A 45 0.32 -1.38 -8.00
C LEU A 45 0.26 -2.01 -9.39
N GLU A 46 1.40 -2.22 -10.05
CA GLU A 46 1.44 -2.87 -11.37
C GLU A 46 0.85 -4.26 -11.33
N MET A 47 1.17 -5.05 -10.30
CA MET A 47 0.62 -6.39 -10.11
C MET A 47 -0.90 -6.36 -9.94
N ALA A 48 -1.43 -5.40 -9.15
CA ALA A 48 -2.87 -5.20 -8.99
C ALA A 48 -3.56 -4.83 -10.31
N LEU A 49 -2.99 -3.90 -11.07
CA LEU A 49 -3.54 -3.47 -12.36
C LEU A 49 -3.56 -4.62 -13.38
N ALA A 50 -2.49 -5.42 -13.42
CA ALA A 50 -2.42 -6.59 -14.28
C ALA A 50 -3.43 -7.67 -13.88
N LEU A 51 -3.59 -7.94 -12.58
CA LEU A 51 -4.61 -8.87 -12.05
C LEU A 51 -6.03 -8.38 -12.33
N GLY A 52 -6.30 -7.10 -12.06
CA GLY A 52 -7.60 -6.47 -12.31
C GLY A 52 -7.99 -6.54 -13.79
N ALA A 53 -7.06 -6.24 -14.69
CA ALA A 53 -7.30 -6.33 -16.14
C ALA A 53 -7.65 -7.77 -16.59
N ARG A 54 -6.97 -8.78 -16.03
CA ARG A 54 -7.23 -10.20 -16.37
C ARG A 54 -8.55 -10.72 -15.81
N SER A 55 -8.93 -10.28 -14.60
CA SER A 55 -10.13 -10.76 -13.90
C SER A 55 -11.38 -9.89 -14.13
N GLY A 56 -11.24 -8.74 -14.79
CA GLY A 56 -12.28 -7.72 -14.86
C GLY A 56 -12.58 -7.07 -13.52
N GLY A 57 -11.65 -7.17 -12.56
CA GLY A 57 -11.72 -6.60 -11.23
C GLY A 57 -11.44 -5.10 -11.21
N ARG A 58 -11.68 -4.47 -10.07
CA ARG A 58 -11.34 -3.06 -9.81
C ARG A 58 -10.15 -2.92 -8.88
N VAL A 59 -9.42 -1.82 -9.03
CA VAL A 59 -8.23 -1.50 -8.21
C VAL A 59 -8.44 -0.17 -7.50
N SER A 60 -8.39 -0.18 -6.18
CA SER A 60 -8.41 1.02 -5.34
C SER A 60 -7.08 1.23 -4.64
N ILE A 61 -6.70 2.48 -4.46
CA ILE A 61 -5.48 2.87 -3.78
C ILE A 61 -5.82 3.39 -2.40
N LEU A 62 -5.04 3.00 -1.40
CA LEU A 62 -5.09 3.53 -0.04
C LEU A 62 -3.69 4.00 0.37
N SER A 63 -3.59 5.18 0.92
CA SER A 63 -2.34 5.71 1.49
C SER A 63 -2.61 6.38 2.84
N MET A 64 -1.68 6.28 3.77
CA MET A 64 -1.66 7.10 4.99
C MET A 64 -0.49 8.07 4.89
N GLY A 65 -0.77 9.37 5.00
CA GLY A 65 0.28 10.36 4.86
C GLY A 65 -0.19 11.81 4.96
N PRO A 66 0.75 12.75 4.84
CA PRO A 66 0.43 14.17 4.84
C PRO A 66 -0.35 14.58 3.58
N PRO A 67 -1.00 15.76 3.58
CA PRO A 67 -1.86 16.18 2.47
C PRO A 67 -1.20 16.18 1.08
N PHE A 68 0.10 16.42 0.99
CA PHE A 68 0.82 16.41 -0.28
C PHE A 68 0.89 15.00 -0.94
N ALA A 69 0.69 13.93 -0.17
CA ALA A 69 0.64 12.57 -0.72
C ALA A 69 -0.47 12.40 -1.76
N LYS A 70 -1.49 13.27 -1.75
CA LYS A 70 -2.55 13.33 -2.74
C LYS A 70 -2.02 13.36 -4.19
N ASP A 71 -0.98 14.14 -4.45
CA ASP A 71 -0.43 14.30 -5.80
C ASP A 71 0.13 12.97 -6.35
N PHE A 72 0.68 12.13 -5.48
CA PHE A 72 1.17 10.80 -5.83
C PHE A 72 0.05 9.78 -6.07
N LEU A 73 -1.10 9.96 -5.38
CA LEU A 73 -2.27 9.13 -5.63
C LEU A 73 -2.94 9.47 -6.98
N LEU A 74 -2.86 10.72 -7.43
CA LEU A 74 -3.28 11.10 -8.79
C LEU A 74 -2.45 10.38 -9.85
N LEU A 75 -1.14 10.18 -9.63
CA LEU A 75 -0.31 9.37 -10.53
C LEU A 75 -0.81 7.92 -10.60
N ALA A 76 -1.14 7.31 -9.46
CA ALA A 76 -1.68 5.95 -9.42
C ALA A 76 -3.04 5.82 -10.15
N LEU A 77 -3.92 6.83 -10.06
CA LEU A 77 -5.14 6.92 -10.84
C LEU A 77 -4.83 7.01 -12.35
N ALA A 78 -3.84 7.84 -12.73
CA ALA A 78 -3.41 7.96 -14.12
C ALA A 78 -2.75 6.68 -14.66
N MET A 79 -2.16 5.84 -13.80
CA MET A 79 -1.68 4.49 -14.16
C MET A 79 -2.80 3.50 -14.44
N GLY A 80 -4.02 3.77 -13.99
CA GLY A 80 -5.17 2.91 -14.28
C GLY A 80 -5.97 2.45 -13.07
N ALA A 81 -5.66 2.90 -11.85
CA ALA A 81 -6.51 2.65 -10.69
C ALA A 81 -7.88 3.32 -10.85
N ASP A 82 -8.91 2.73 -10.21
CA ASP A 82 -10.31 3.15 -10.32
C ASP A 82 -10.70 4.17 -9.24
N ALA A 83 -10.07 4.09 -8.06
CA ALA A 83 -10.33 4.99 -6.94
C ALA A 83 -9.08 5.18 -6.08
N ALA A 84 -9.00 6.31 -5.38
CA ALA A 84 -7.89 6.60 -4.47
C ALA A 84 -8.38 7.26 -3.18
N TYR A 85 -7.83 6.80 -2.05
CA TYR A 85 -8.15 7.22 -0.70
C TYR A 85 -6.88 7.62 0.05
N LEU A 86 -6.90 8.79 0.68
CA LEU A 86 -5.82 9.28 1.51
C LEU A 86 -6.30 9.41 2.97
N LEU A 87 -5.67 8.68 3.87
CA LEU A 87 -5.83 8.83 5.30
C LEU A 87 -4.88 9.95 5.76
N SER A 88 -5.42 11.12 6.04
CA SER A 88 -4.63 12.30 6.38
C SER A 88 -5.20 13.04 7.59
N ASP A 89 -4.51 12.89 8.71
CA ASP A 89 -4.83 13.57 9.96
C ASP A 89 -3.53 13.80 10.74
N ARG A 90 -3.44 14.89 11.49
CA ARG A 90 -2.31 15.13 12.43
C ARG A 90 -2.24 14.05 13.51
N ALA A 91 -3.38 13.48 13.89
CA ALA A 91 -3.47 12.39 14.86
C ALA A 91 -2.73 11.11 14.42
N PHE A 92 -2.46 10.92 13.14
CA PHE A 92 -1.67 9.79 12.62
C PHE A 92 -0.16 10.03 12.70
N GLY A 93 0.27 11.25 13.03
CA GLY A 93 1.68 11.62 13.09
C GLY A 93 2.46 10.83 14.15
N GLY A 94 3.69 10.42 13.80
CA GLY A 94 4.56 9.62 14.68
C GLY A 94 4.17 8.16 14.83
N ALA A 95 3.26 7.65 14.02
CA ALA A 95 2.86 6.25 14.04
C ALA A 95 4.04 5.32 13.69
N ASP A 96 4.26 4.30 14.52
CA ASP A 96 5.10 3.15 14.18
C ASP A 96 4.35 2.14 13.28
N THR A 97 4.92 0.96 13.07
CA THR A 97 4.32 -0.06 12.20
C THR A 97 3.01 -0.63 12.75
N LEU A 98 2.85 -0.70 14.08
CA LEU A 98 1.62 -1.19 14.71
C LEU A 98 0.49 -0.19 14.50
N ALA A 99 0.67 1.06 14.88
CA ALA A 99 -0.32 2.11 14.70
C ALA A 99 -0.62 2.36 13.20
N THR A 100 0.40 2.29 12.33
CA THR A 100 0.21 2.43 10.87
C THR A 100 -0.67 1.31 10.32
N SER A 101 -0.39 0.05 10.66
CA SER A 101 -1.18 -1.08 10.17
C SER A 101 -2.62 -1.06 10.67
N TYR A 102 -2.85 -0.58 11.91
CA TYR A 102 -4.19 -0.37 12.45
C TYR A 102 -4.98 0.67 11.63
N VAL A 103 -4.40 1.86 11.41
CA VAL A 103 -5.06 2.93 10.65
C VAL A 103 -5.38 2.49 9.22
N LEU A 104 -4.46 1.79 8.56
CA LEU A 104 -4.69 1.23 7.22
C LEU A 104 -5.81 0.20 7.23
N ALA A 105 -5.86 -0.69 8.22
CA ALA A 105 -6.91 -1.69 8.36
C ALA A 105 -8.30 -1.03 8.54
N GLU A 106 -8.41 0.03 9.35
CA GLU A 106 -9.67 0.77 9.50
C GLU A 106 -10.08 1.48 8.19
N GLY A 107 -9.11 2.03 7.45
CA GLY A 107 -9.34 2.58 6.12
C GLY A 107 -9.86 1.52 5.14
N ILE A 108 -9.28 0.32 5.14
CA ILE A 108 -9.69 -0.83 4.32
C ILE A 108 -11.11 -1.27 4.69
N LYS A 109 -11.44 -1.39 5.98
CA LYS A 109 -12.80 -1.70 6.45
C LYS A 109 -13.82 -0.68 5.95
N LYS A 110 -13.45 0.62 5.93
CA LYS A 110 -14.31 1.68 5.42
C LYS A 110 -14.51 1.61 3.91
N ILE A 111 -13.48 1.26 3.12
CA ILE A 111 -13.63 1.00 1.68
C ILE A 111 -14.62 -0.15 1.47
N GLY A 112 -14.51 -1.21 2.26
CA GLY A 112 -15.41 -2.36 2.23
C GLY A 112 -15.34 -3.19 0.96
N ASN A 113 -15.97 -4.37 0.98
CA ASN A 113 -16.12 -5.26 -0.19
C ASN A 113 -14.79 -5.47 -0.97
N PHE A 114 -13.74 -5.85 -0.28
CA PHE A 114 -12.44 -6.17 -0.85
C PHE A 114 -12.17 -7.67 -0.85
N ASP A 115 -11.40 -8.13 -1.81
CA ASP A 115 -10.99 -9.53 -1.94
C ASP A 115 -9.49 -9.70 -1.72
N LEU A 116 -8.67 -8.73 -2.18
CA LEU A 116 -7.22 -8.80 -2.10
C LEU A 116 -6.63 -7.45 -1.71
N ILE A 117 -5.67 -7.47 -0.80
CA ILE A 117 -4.89 -6.30 -0.41
C ILE A 117 -3.45 -6.55 -0.84
N LEU A 118 -2.87 -5.63 -1.63
CA LEU A 118 -1.48 -5.67 -2.02
C LEU A 118 -0.71 -4.51 -1.37
N CYS A 119 0.48 -4.82 -0.89
CA CYS A 119 1.45 -3.85 -0.38
C CYS A 119 2.82 -4.16 -1.00
N GLY A 120 3.74 -3.22 -1.02
CA GLY A 120 5.15 -3.55 -1.19
C GLY A 120 5.67 -4.37 -0.01
N GLU A 121 6.77 -5.11 -0.20
CA GLU A 121 7.37 -5.95 0.85
C GLU A 121 7.78 -5.13 2.08
N GLU A 122 8.27 -3.91 1.86
CA GLU A 122 8.65 -2.96 2.90
C GLU A 122 8.71 -1.54 2.35
N SER A 123 8.80 -0.54 3.23
CA SER A 123 9.09 0.83 2.81
C SER A 123 10.59 1.10 2.84
N SER A 124 11.10 1.78 1.81
CA SER A 124 12.54 2.09 1.67
C SER A 124 13.09 3.02 2.76
N ASP A 125 12.23 3.73 3.49
CA ASP A 125 12.61 4.62 4.58
C ASP A 125 12.59 3.97 5.98
N GLY A 126 11.86 2.88 6.14
CA GLY A 126 11.70 2.18 7.42
C GLY A 126 12.19 0.74 7.43
N ALA A 127 12.13 0.04 6.29
CA ALA A 127 12.64 -1.31 6.03
C ALA A 127 12.29 -2.35 7.12
N THR A 128 11.04 -2.34 7.60
CA THR A 128 10.60 -3.23 8.68
C THR A 128 9.83 -4.45 8.20
N ALA A 129 9.22 -4.37 7.01
CA ALA A 129 8.34 -5.40 6.43
C ALA A 129 7.15 -5.81 7.35
N GLN A 130 6.80 -5.01 8.37
CA GLN A 130 5.80 -5.36 9.39
C GLN A 130 4.38 -4.88 9.07
N VAL A 131 4.23 -3.86 8.22
CA VAL A 131 2.91 -3.28 7.94
C VAL A 131 1.98 -4.26 7.23
N PRO A 132 2.39 -4.98 6.17
CA PRO A 132 1.49 -5.95 5.52
C PRO A 132 0.99 -7.05 6.45
N PRO A 133 1.83 -7.77 7.22
CA PRO A 133 1.33 -8.75 8.19
C PRO A 133 0.49 -8.12 9.30
N GLY A 134 0.80 -6.89 9.75
CA GLY A 134 -0.02 -6.17 10.72
C GLY A 134 -1.43 -5.89 10.20
N ILE A 135 -1.58 -5.48 8.93
CA ILE A 135 -2.90 -5.30 8.30
C ILE A 135 -3.69 -6.62 8.30
N ALA A 136 -3.02 -7.73 7.96
CA ALA A 136 -3.67 -9.04 7.93
C ALA A 136 -4.19 -9.45 9.31
N GLU A 137 -3.41 -9.21 10.36
CA GLU A 137 -3.80 -9.49 11.76
C GLU A 137 -5.00 -8.62 12.19
N TRP A 138 -4.98 -7.30 11.92
CA TRP A 138 -6.09 -6.40 12.25
C TRP A 138 -7.39 -6.73 11.51
N LEU A 139 -7.30 -7.39 10.35
CA LEU A 139 -8.45 -7.79 9.54
C LEU A 139 -8.86 -9.25 9.74
N ASP A 140 -8.09 -10.03 10.50
CA ASP A 140 -8.26 -11.49 10.70
C ASP A 140 -8.38 -12.25 9.36
N ILE A 141 -7.42 -12.00 8.44
CA ILE A 141 -7.38 -12.60 7.12
C ILE A 141 -6.02 -13.23 6.81
N ALA A 142 -6.00 -14.10 5.80
CA ALA A 142 -4.77 -14.75 5.35
C ALA A 142 -3.72 -13.76 4.84
N GLN A 143 -2.43 -14.16 4.93
CA GLN A 143 -1.33 -13.36 4.40
C GLN A 143 -0.32 -14.22 3.63
N ILE A 144 0.28 -13.62 2.58
CA ILE A 144 1.43 -14.15 1.86
C ILE A 144 2.47 -13.03 1.76
N THR A 145 3.73 -13.34 2.05
CA THR A 145 4.82 -12.35 2.00
C THR A 145 5.80 -12.65 0.86
N TYR A 146 6.46 -11.58 0.35
CA TYR A 146 7.52 -11.67 -0.67
C TYR A 146 7.07 -12.32 -1.98
N ALA A 147 5.88 -12.00 -2.46
CA ALA A 147 5.37 -12.50 -3.72
C ALA A 147 6.13 -11.91 -4.92
N ALA A 148 6.66 -12.80 -5.75
CA ALA A 148 7.29 -12.46 -7.03
C ALA A 148 6.31 -12.56 -8.20
N ASP A 149 5.23 -13.31 -8.04
CA ASP A 149 4.15 -13.44 -9.02
C ASP A 149 2.84 -13.82 -8.33
N LEU A 150 1.69 -13.44 -8.93
CA LEU A 150 0.34 -13.68 -8.42
C LEU A 150 -0.64 -14.03 -9.53
N GLU A 151 -1.52 -14.97 -9.23
CA GLU A 151 -2.70 -15.28 -10.02
C GLU A 151 -3.91 -15.56 -9.12
N PHE A 152 -5.12 -15.33 -9.61
CA PHE A 152 -6.33 -15.85 -8.96
C PHE A 152 -6.54 -17.31 -9.33
N SER A 153 -7.16 -18.09 -8.43
CA SER A 153 -7.73 -19.38 -8.78
C SER A 153 -8.81 -19.22 -9.86
N GLN A 154 -9.14 -20.29 -10.58
CA GLN A 154 -10.12 -20.24 -11.68
C GLN A 154 -11.50 -19.73 -11.26
N ASP A 155 -11.90 -19.99 -10.02
CA ASP A 155 -13.16 -19.55 -9.42
C ASP A 155 -13.05 -18.19 -8.71
N CYS A 156 -11.87 -17.58 -8.69
CA CYS A 156 -11.56 -16.38 -7.94
C CYS A 156 -11.84 -16.49 -6.42
N ALA A 157 -11.78 -17.68 -5.84
CA ALA A 157 -11.97 -17.90 -4.41
C ALA A 157 -10.64 -17.86 -3.63
N ALA A 158 -9.51 -17.92 -4.31
CA ALA A 158 -8.18 -17.91 -3.73
C ALA A 158 -7.19 -17.11 -4.59
N VAL A 159 -6.10 -16.71 -3.98
CA VAL A 159 -4.91 -16.18 -4.65
C VAL A 159 -3.78 -17.19 -4.54
N ILE A 160 -3.07 -17.39 -5.64
CA ILE A 160 -1.92 -18.27 -5.74
C ILE A 160 -0.69 -17.39 -5.98
N ALA A 161 0.31 -17.53 -5.13
CA ALA A 161 1.53 -16.74 -5.19
C ALA A 161 2.75 -17.62 -5.41
N LYS A 162 3.67 -17.14 -6.23
CA LYS A 162 5.07 -17.57 -6.23
C LYS A 162 5.83 -16.62 -5.31
N ARG A 163 6.16 -17.07 -4.10
CA ARG A 163 6.91 -16.26 -3.13
C ARG A 163 8.38 -16.63 -3.10
N GLU A 164 9.24 -15.62 -2.90
CA GLU A 164 10.67 -15.85 -2.70
C GLU A 164 10.95 -16.32 -1.27
N ILE A 165 11.83 -17.32 -1.16
CA ILE A 165 12.37 -17.82 0.11
C ILE A 165 13.89 -17.96 -0.02
N ARG A 166 14.60 -18.15 1.11
CA ARG A 166 16.03 -18.40 1.06
C ARG A 166 16.33 -19.63 0.23
N GLY A 167 17.05 -19.44 -0.88
CA GLY A 167 17.50 -20.52 -1.77
C GLY A 167 16.50 -20.94 -2.85
N GLY A 168 15.38 -20.21 -3.03
CA GLY A 168 14.45 -20.51 -4.12
C GLY A 168 13.09 -19.84 -3.99
N TYR A 169 12.08 -20.52 -4.52
CA TYR A 169 10.70 -20.05 -4.52
C TYR A 169 9.77 -21.12 -3.95
N GLN A 170 8.68 -20.67 -3.35
CA GLN A 170 7.58 -21.48 -2.87
C GLN A 170 6.28 -21.06 -3.55
N ARG A 171 5.50 -22.01 -4.04
CA ARG A 171 4.13 -21.75 -4.52
C ARG A 171 3.20 -21.97 -3.34
N VAL A 172 2.43 -20.95 -3.02
CA VAL A 172 1.46 -20.97 -1.91
C VAL A 172 0.10 -20.48 -2.40
N GLU A 173 -0.95 -20.93 -1.72
CA GLU A 173 -2.33 -20.55 -2.00
C GLU A 173 -2.96 -20.04 -0.72
N ALA A 174 -3.73 -18.95 -0.80
CA ALA A 174 -4.52 -18.41 0.29
C ALA A 174 -5.95 -18.12 -0.17
N ARG A 175 -6.93 -18.47 0.67
CA ARG A 175 -8.32 -18.06 0.43
C ARG A 175 -8.45 -16.55 0.50
N LEU A 176 -9.32 -15.99 -0.31
CA LEU A 176 -9.73 -14.58 -0.24
C LEU A 176 -10.75 -14.38 0.92
N ALA A 177 -10.70 -13.26 1.65
CA ALA A 177 -9.77 -12.15 1.46
C ALA A 177 -8.37 -12.47 1.99
N ALA A 178 -7.34 -11.83 1.40
CA ALA A 178 -5.96 -12.02 1.80
C ALA A 178 -5.13 -10.72 1.65
N VAL A 179 -4.06 -10.59 2.43
CA VAL A 179 -3.01 -9.58 2.24
C VAL A 179 -1.80 -10.24 1.58
N VAL A 180 -1.24 -9.60 0.55
CA VAL A 180 -0.02 -10.08 -0.09
C VAL A 180 1.00 -8.94 -0.17
N SER A 181 2.22 -9.17 0.32
CA SER A 181 3.31 -8.25 0.08
C SER A 181 4.10 -8.67 -1.17
N VAL A 182 4.32 -7.70 -2.05
CA VAL A 182 4.95 -7.87 -3.37
C VAL A 182 6.41 -7.47 -3.29
N LYS A 183 7.26 -8.31 -3.82
CA LYS A 183 8.71 -8.09 -3.83
C LYS A 183 9.11 -6.97 -4.79
N VAL A 184 10.09 -6.17 -4.40
CA VAL A 184 10.70 -5.21 -5.31
C VAL A 184 11.29 -5.93 -6.52
N GLY A 185 11.05 -5.39 -7.72
CA GLY A 185 11.50 -6.02 -8.98
C GLY A 185 10.69 -7.22 -9.45
N ALA A 186 9.53 -7.52 -8.84
CA ALA A 186 8.62 -8.57 -9.31
C ALA A 186 8.08 -8.33 -10.73
N ASN A 187 8.02 -7.07 -11.14
CA ASN A 187 7.56 -6.61 -12.45
C ASN A 187 8.17 -5.25 -12.80
N GLU A 188 7.90 -4.77 -14.01
CA GLU A 188 8.21 -3.40 -14.43
C GLU A 188 6.92 -2.56 -14.37
N PRO A 189 6.81 -1.58 -13.45
CA PRO A 189 5.65 -0.71 -13.37
C PRO A 189 5.46 0.10 -14.65
N ARG A 190 4.23 0.15 -15.15
CA ARG A 190 3.86 0.98 -16.31
C ARG A 190 4.01 2.47 -15.99
N PHE A 191 4.21 3.28 -17.01
CA PHE A 191 4.10 4.72 -16.87
C PHE A 191 2.64 5.14 -16.72
N PHE A 192 2.43 6.28 -16.06
CA PHE A 192 1.12 6.91 -16.01
C PHE A 192 0.77 7.58 -17.34
N ASP A 193 -0.51 7.65 -17.64
CA ASP A 193 -1.04 8.36 -18.79
C ASP A 193 -1.08 9.87 -18.51
N PHE A 194 -0.33 10.66 -19.28
CA PHE A 194 -0.26 12.11 -19.11
C PHE A 194 -1.58 12.83 -19.42
N GLU A 195 -2.33 12.36 -20.42
CA GLU A 195 -3.62 12.96 -20.79
C GLU A 195 -4.65 12.67 -19.70
N LYS A 196 -4.67 11.43 -19.19
CA LYS A 196 -5.49 11.05 -18.05
C LYS A 196 -5.14 11.87 -16.82
N LEU A 197 -3.85 12.01 -16.48
CA LEU A 197 -3.41 12.81 -15.34
C LEU A 197 -3.87 14.27 -15.45
N ALA A 198 -3.70 14.88 -16.62
CA ALA A 198 -4.10 16.27 -16.87
C ALA A 198 -5.63 16.49 -16.81
N SER A 199 -6.41 15.45 -17.08
CA SER A 199 -7.87 15.49 -17.06
C SER A 199 -8.50 15.13 -15.70
N LEU A 200 -7.72 14.59 -14.75
CA LEU A 200 -8.26 14.22 -13.44
C LEU A 200 -8.74 15.45 -12.65
N PRO A 201 -9.98 15.46 -12.17
CA PRO A 201 -10.46 16.49 -11.26
C PRO A 201 -9.61 16.57 -9.99
N SER A 202 -9.49 17.74 -9.40
CA SER A 202 -8.71 17.94 -8.18
C SER A 202 -9.26 17.17 -6.97
N ASP A 203 -10.51 16.75 -7.00
CA ASP A 203 -11.22 15.98 -5.96
C ASP A 203 -11.28 14.47 -6.26
N SER A 204 -10.53 13.98 -7.25
CA SER A 204 -10.46 12.55 -7.60
C SER A 204 -9.91 11.66 -6.47
N VAL A 205 -9.24 12.25 -5.48
CA VAL A 205 -8.75 11.53 -4.30
C VAL A 205 -9.65 11.85 -3.11
N THR A 206 -10.27 10.83 -2.54
CA THR A 206 -11.06 10.96 -1.31
C THR A 206 -10.13 11.04 -0.10
N ILE A 207 -10.30 12.07 0.72
CA ILE A 207 -9.46 12.25 1.93
C ILE A 207 -10.30 11.95 3.17
N TRP A 208 -9.76 11.11 4.05
CA TRP A 208 -10.37 10.75 5.32
C TRP A 208 -9.47 11.12 6.50
N SER A 209 -10.07 11.67 7.53
CA SER A 209 -9.47 11.90 8.85
C SER A 209 -9.68 10.70 9.79
N ALA A 210 -9.10 10.73 10.97
CA ALA A 210 -9.32 9.73 12.02
C ALA A 210 -10.81 9.56 12.38
N LYS A 211 -11.58 10.67 12.36
CA LYS A 211 -13.01 10.65 12.62
C LYS A 211 -13.81 9.95 11.53
N ASP A 212 -13.37 10.08 10.29
CA ASP A 212 -14.05 9.49 9.14
C ASP A 212 -13.93 7.97 9.10
N ILE A 213 -12.85 7.40 9.65
CA ILE A 213 -12.59 5.95 9.70
C ILE A 213 -12.80 5.33 11.09
N ALA A 214 -13.39 6.10 12.03
CA ALA A 214 -13.76 5.65 13.38
C ALA A 214 -12.59 4.98 14.16
N CYS A 215 -11.36 5.47 14.00
CA CYS A 215 -10.20 4.98 14.75
C CYS A 215 -10.33 5.19 16.26
N ASP A 216 -9.86 4.20 17.03
CA ASP A 216 -9.62 4.38 18.45
C ASP A 216 -8.41 5.31 18.65
N PRO A 217 -8.57 6.46 19.34
CA PRO A 217 -7.48 7.40 19.59
C PRO A 217 -6.29 6.80 20.36
N ALA A 218 -6.49 5.73 21.10
CA ALA A 218 -5.43 5.04 21.83
C ALA A 218 -4.53 4.17 20.95
N LEU A 219 -4.96 3.87 19.71
CA LEU A 219 -4.27 2.98 18.77
C LEU A 219 -3.65 3.70 17.57
N ILE A 220 -3.71 5.05 17.53
CA ILE A 220 -3.18 5.85 16.42
C ILE A 220 -2.02 6.74 16.84
N GLY A 221 -1.21 7.16 15.85
CA GLY A 221 -0.09 8.08 16.05
C GLY A 221 0.87 7.63 17.15
N LEU A 222 1.41 8.58 17.91
CA LEU A 222 2.32 8.30 19.02
C LEU A 222 1.66 7.46 20.14
N ALA A 223 0.37 7.68 20.41
CA ALA A 223 -0.33 6.96 21.48
C ALA A 223 -0.44 5.45 21.19
N GLY A 224 -0.61 5.08 19.91
CA GLY A 224 -0.69 3.70 19.49
C GLY A 224 0.66 3.04 19.13
N SER A 225 1.78 3.72 19.41
CA SER A 225 3.13 3.32 18.96
C SER A 225 4.01 2.87 20.13
N PRO A 226 4.08 1.56 20.43
CA PRO A 226 4.89 1.05 21.54
C PRO A 226 6.40 1.14 21.31
N THR A 227 6.86 1.46 20.09
CA THR A 227 8.30 1.50 19.75
C THR A 227 8.87 2.92 19.67
N VAL A 228 8.14 3.93 20.10
CA VAL A 228 8.53 5.34 20.08
C VAL A 228 8.86 5.83 21.48
#